data_005fb71f2040bfb915ee76ad3e2d62b5
#
_entry.id   005fb71f2040bfb915ee76ad3e2d62b5
#
_cell.length_a   1.000
_cell.length_b   1.000
_cell.length_c   1.000
_cell.angle_alpha   90.00
_cell.angle_beta   90.00
_cell.angle_gamma   90.00
#
_symmetry.space_group_name_H-M   'P 1'
#
loop_
_entity.id
_entity.type
_entity.pdbx_description
1 polymer ?
#
loop_
_entity_poly.entity_id
_entity_poly.type
_entity_poly.pdbx_seq_one_letter_code
_entity_poly.pdbx_strand_id
1 'polypeptide(L)'
;MLDVYMTGLYYTLITKDDVDKATGVVGQRSEAGMDNSLTYCYSVEGGAEIAKNITKGVVPVIGSIYVEQYLGDFTPFGPAVTQALKSTDGVMIFDIVHLNKHKLWDELEAAMKAAE
;
A
#
# COMPACT_ATOMS: atom_id res chain seq x y z
N MET A 1 19.00 15.02 9.04
CA MET A 1 19.23 13.86 8.14
C MET A 1 18.08 12.87 8.29
N LEU A 2 17.60 12.31 7.20
CA LEU A 2 16.50 11.36 7.19
C LEU A 2 17.06 9.94 7.30
N ASP A 3 16.69 9.19 8.36
CA ASP A 3 17.15 7.81 8.56
C ASP A 3 16.24 6.79 7.90
N VAL A 4 14.94 7.12 7.78
CA VAL A 4 13.93 6.27 7.16
C VAL A 4 12.82 7.15 6.62
N TYR A 5 12.19 6.70 5.53
CA TYR A 5 11.03 7.38 4.96
C TYR A 5 9.81 6.48 5.11
N MET A 6 8.79 6.99 5.79
CA MET A 6 7.53 6.27 5.94
C MET A 6 6.48 6.89 5.04
N THR A 7 5.83 6.07 4.21
CA THR A 7 4.79 6.53 3.30
C THR A 7 3.47 5.85 3.62
N GLY A 8 2.38 6.59 3.58
CA GLY A 8 1.05 6.03 3.77
C GLY A 8 0.56 5.35 2.50
N LEU A 9 0.31 4.05 2.59
CA LEU A 9 -0.21 3.26 1.47
C LEU A 9 -1.67 2.90 1.76
N TYR A 10 -2.50 3.91 1.95
CA TYR A 10 -3.89 3.78 2.40
C TYR A 10 -4.83 3.64 1.20
N TYR A 11 -4.66 2.53 0.46
CA TYR A 11 -5.43 2.27 -0.76
C TYR A 11 -6.14 0.94 -0.68
N THR A 12 -7.33 0.87 -1.25
CA THR A 12 -8.07 -0.39 -1.39
C THR A 12 -7.61 -1.17 -2.62
N LEU A 13 -7.02 -0.48 -3.60
CA LEU A 13 -6.42 -1.12 -4.78
C LEU A 13 -4.97 -1.46 -4.48
N ILE A 14 -4.54 -2.64 -4.86
CA ILE A 14 -3.26 -3.19 -4.44
C ILE A 14 -2.17 -2.98 -5.50
N THR A 15 -2.45 -3.33 -6.75
CA THR A 15 -1.46 -3.23 -7.84
C THR A 15 -1.84 -2.12 -8.81
N LYS A 16 -0.86 -1.71 -9.62
CA LYS A 16 -1.12 -0.75 -10.71
C LYS A 16 -2.14 -1.32 -11.71
N ASP A 17 -2.09 -2.63 -11.91
CA ASP A 17 -3.05 -3.32 -12.77
C ASP A 17 -4.47 -3.25 -12.21
N ASP A 18 -4.62 -3.32 -10.89
CA ASP A 18 -5.93 -3.15 -10.25
C ASP A 18 -6.52 -1.77 -10.52
N VAL A 19 -5.67 -0.74 -10.53
CA VAL A 19 -6.12 0.62 -10.84
C VAL A 19 -6.62 0.69 -12.28
N ASP A 20 -5.86 0.13 -13.21
CA ASP A 20 -6.25 0.12 -14.62
C ASP A 20 -7.58 -0.60 -14.84
N LYS A 21 -7.78 -1.72 -14.17
CA LYS A 21 -9.03 -2.47 -14.24
C LYS A 21 -10.20 -1.69 -13.65
N ALA A 22 -9.97 -1.02 -12.52
CA ALA A 22 -11.04 -0.27 -11.84
C ALA A 22 -11.48 0.95 -12.64
N THR A 23 -10.55 1.60 -13.34
CA THR A 23 -10.87 2.78 -14.15
C THR A 23 -11.33 2.44 -15.55
N GLY A 24 -10.98 1.27 -16.05
CA GLY A 24 -11.25 0.85 -17.43
C GLY A 24 -10.39 1.57 -18.47
N VAL A 25 -9.52 2.48 -18.05
CA VAL A 25 -8.67 3.26 -18.96
C VAL A 25 -7.31 3.44 -18.31
N VAL A 26 -6.28 2.86 -18.91
CA VAL A 26 -4.92 2.88 -18.39
C VAL A 26 -4.43 4.33 -18.28
N GLY A 27 -3.95 4.67 -17.09
CA GLY A 27 -3.31 5.96 -16.82
C GLY A 27 -4.19 7.19 -16.95
N GLN A 28 -5.51 7.03 -16.98
CA GLN A 28 -6.40 8.19 -17.18
C GLN A 28 -7.28 8.52 -15.98
N ARG A 29 -7.27 7.72 -14.97
CA ARG A 29 -8.01 8.09 -13.78
C ARG A 29 -7.34 9.28 -13.12
N SER A 30 -8.15 10.25 -12.68
CA SER A 30 -7.64 11.32 -11.84
C SER A 30 -8.69 11.73 -10.83
N GLU A 31 -8.23 12.29 -9.72
CA GLU A 31 -9.07 13.03 -8.81
C GLU A 31 -8.73 14.50 -8.95
N ALA A 32 -9.57 15.36 -8.40
CA ALA A 32 -9.37 16.80 -8.52
C ALA A 32 -7.97 17.18 -8.05
N GLY A 33 -7.22 17.87 -8.90
CA GLY A 33 -5.87 18.33 -8.59
C GLY A 33 -4.77 17.29 -8.79
N MET A 34 -5.09 16.10 -9.26
CA MET A 34 -4.09 15.06 -9.49
C MET A 34 -3.72 14.95 -10.96
N ASP A 35 -2.46 14.64 -11.19
CA ASP A 35 -1.93 14.41 -12.54
C ASP A 35 -2.37 13.04 -13.02
N ASN A 36 -3.01 12.97 -14.19
CA ASN A 36 -3.47 11.72 -14.76
C ASN A 36 -2.33 10.71 -15.01
N SER A 37 -1.11 11.22 -15.24
CA SER A 37 0.05 10.35 -15.44
C SER A 37 0.46 9.61 -14.17
N LEU A 38 -0.06 10.02 -13.02
CA LEU A 38 0.25 9.42 -11.72
C LEU A 38 -0.89 8.55 -11.20
N THR A 39 -1.80 8.12 -12.07
CA THR A 39 -2.99 7.36 -11.68
C THR A 39 -2.64 6.09 -10.90
N TYR A 40 -1.56 5.42 -11.27
CA TYR A 40 -1.13 4.20 -10.59
C TYR A 40 -0.78 4.42 -9.11
N CYS A 41 -0.54 5.64 -8.69
CA CYS A 41 -0.25 5.91 -7.27
C CYS A 41 -1.47 5.73 -6.36
N TYR A 42 -2.63 5.51 -6.93
CA TYR A 42 -3.81 5.13 -6.15
C TYR A 42 -3.82 3.64 -5.78
N SER A 43 -2.69 2.98 -5.85
CA SER A 43 -2.51 1.60 -5.40
C SER A 43 -1.36 1.51 -4.42
N VAL A 44 -1.34 0.41 -3.64
CA VAL A 44 -0.22 0.13 -2.74
C VAL A 44 1.09 0.05 -3.51
N GLU A 45 1.09 -0.67 -4.62
CA GLU A 45 2.28 -0.81 -5.48
C GLU A 45 2.73 0.54 -6.05
N GLY A 46 1.80 1.31 -6.60
CA GLY A 46 2.12 2.60 -7.22
C GLY A 46 2.62 3.62 -6.22
N GLY A 47 1.98 3.71 -5.06
CA GLY A 47 2.42 4.62 -3.99
C GLY A 47 3.80 4.27 -3.46
N ALA A 48 4.08 2.98 -3.30
CA ALA A 48 5.40 2.52 -2.88
C ALA A 48 6.47 2.86 -3.92
N GLU A 49 6.17 2.67 -5.20
CA GLU A 49 7.10 2.98 -6.29
C GLU A 49 7.46 4.46 -6.29
N ILE A 50 6.47 5.34 -6.11
CA ILE A 50 6.72 6.79 -6.04
C ILE A 50 7.64 7.12 -4.86
N ALA A 51 7.37 6.54 -3.69
CA ALA A 51 8.20 6.78 -2.50
C ALA A 51 9.65 6.33 -2.73
N LYS A 52 9.84 5.17 -3.34
CA LYS A 52 11.18 4.68 -3.68
C LYS A 52 11.88 5.59 -4.69
N ASN A 53 11.15 6.11 -5.68
CA ASN A 53 11.71 7.01 -6.68
C ASN A 53 12.10 8.36 -6.06
N ILE A 54 11.30 8.89 -5.15
CA ILE A 54 11.59 10.17 -4.47
C ILE A 54 12.84 10.05 -3.62
N THR A 55 12.99 8.95 -2.88
CA THR A 55 14.14 8.74 -2.00
C THR A 55 15.38 8.25 -2.74
N LYS A 56 15.21 7.76 -3.97
CA LYS A 56 16.30 7.26 -4.83
C LYS A 56 17.14 6.17 -4.18
N GLY A 57 16.54 5.40 -3.27
CA GLY A 57 17.25 4.33 -2.58
C GLY A 57 18.26 4.78 -1.52
N VAL A 58 18.27 6.06 -1.19
CA VAL A 58 19.23 6.60 -0.20
C VAL A 58 18.88 6.18 1.21
N VAL A 59 17.57 6.04 1.51
CA VAL A 59 17.08 5.63 2.83
C VAL A 59 16.06 4.50 2.66
N PRO A 60 15.91 3.64 3.69
CA PRO A 60 14.84 2.65 3.66
C PRO A 60 13.47 3.30 3.59
N VAL A 61 12.56 2.69 2.82
CA VAL A 61 11.16 3.12 2.71
C VAL A 61 10.30 2.11 3.43
N ILE A 62 9.49 2.60 4.38
CA ILE A 62 8.55 1.78 5.14
C ILE A 62 7.14 2.12 4.66
N GLY A 63 6.42 1.11 4.18
CA GLY A 63 5.02 1.28 3.77
C GLY A 63 4.10 1.17 4.97
N SER A 64 3.32 2.20 5.23
CA SER A 64 2.36 2.20 6.32
C SER A 64 0.99 1.76 5.81
N ILE A 65 0.41 0.75 6.45
CA ILE A 65 -0.91 0.22 6.12
C ILE A 65 -1.86 0.53 7.28
N TYR A 66 -3.00 1.12 6.96
CA TYR A 66 -4.01 1.44 7.96
C TYR A 66 -5.12 0.38 7.90
N VAL A 67 -5.27 -0.37 9.00
CA VAL A 67 -6.20 -1.51 9.04
C VAL A 67 -7.63 -1.08 8.71
N GLU A 68 -8.10 0.02 9.28
CA GLU A 68 -9.49 0.45 9.08
C GLU A 68 -9.75 1.10 7.72
N GLN A 69 -8.72 1.21 6.87
CA GLN A 69 -8.92 1.56 5.46
C GLN A 69 -9.82 0.51 4.78
N TYR A 70 -9.82 -0.71 5.29
CA TYR A 70 -10.56 -1.84 4.72
C TYR A 70 -11.83 -2.17 5.51
N LEU A 71 -12.28 -1.25 6.36
CA LEU A 71 -13.48 -1.45 7.17
C LEU A 71 -14.67 -1.76 6.26
N GLY A 72 -15.40 -2.82 6.59
CA GLY A 72 -16.50 -3.31 5.77
C GLY A 72 -16.14 -4.45 4.84
N ASP A 73 -14.88 -4.51 4.38
CA ASP A 73 -14.36 -5.60 3.58
C ASP A 73 -12.84 -5.67 3.75
N PHE A 74 -12.38 -6.59 4.60
CA PHE A 74 -10.96 -6.76 4.90
C PHE A 74 -10.24 -7.67 3.89
N THR A 75 -10.90 -8.11 2.84
CA THR A 75 -10.27 -8.98 1.82
C THR A 75 -8.97 -8.37 1.27
N PRO A 76 -8.87 -7.05 0.99
CA PRO A 76 -7.62 -6.48 0.48
C PRO A 76 -6.51 -6.33 1.51
N PHE A 77 -6.76 -6.52 2.80
CA PHE A 77 -5.75 -6.27 3.84
C PHE A 77 -4.50 -7.13 3.65
N GLY A 78 -4.66 -8.44 3.54
CA GLY A 78 -3.55 -9.36 3.33
C GLY A 78 -2.73 -9.02 2.09
N PRO A 79 -3.38 -8.92 0.91
CA PRO A 79 -2.70 -8.50 -0.31
C PRO A 79 -1.99 -7.16 -0.20
N ALA A 80 -2.56 -6.19 0.53
CA ALA A 80 -1.93 -4.89 0.74
C ALA A 80 -0.62 -5.03 1.52
N VAL A 81 -0.62 -5.81 2.60
CA VAL A 81 0.58 -6.07 3.40
C VAL A 81 1.64 -6.76 2.56
N THR A 82 1.26 -7.80 1.83
CA THR A 82 2.17 -8.54 0.94
C THR A 82 2.80 -7.62 -0.09
N GLN A 83 1.99 -6.79 -0.76
CA GLN A 83 2.48 -5.87 -1.78
C GLN A 83 3.40 -4.81 -1.18
N ALA A 84 3.05 -4.27 -0.01
CA ALA A 84 3.90 -3.29 0.66
C ALA A 84 5.26 -3.88 0.98
N LEU A 85 5.31 -5.12 1.47
CA LEU A 85 6.58 -5.79 1.76
C LEU A 85 7.39 -6.08 0.50
N LYS A 86 6.75 -6.38 -0.62
CA LYS A 86 7.45 -6.59 -1.88
C LYS A 86 7.99 -5.31 -2.50
N SER A 87 7.30 -4.20 -2.26
CA SER A 87 7.60 -2.93 -2.94
C SER A 87 8.41 -1.96 -2.08
N THR A 88 8.56 -2.23 -0.79
CA THR A 88 9.30 -1.37 0.15
C THR A 88 10.26 -2.21 0.98
N ASP A 89 10.98 -1.55 1.90
CA ASP A 89 11.94 -2.20 2.76
C ASP A 89 11.33 -2.73 4.06
N GLY A 90 10.06 -2.43 4.32
CA GLY A 90 9.35 -2.92 5.49
C GLY A 90 7.94 -2.35 5.54
N VAL A 91 7.17 -2.81 6.51
CA VAL A 91 5.79 -2.37 6.68
C VAL A 91 5.52 -1.98 8.11
N MET A 92 4.73 -0.92 8.29
CA MET A 92 4.16 -0.55 9.59
C MET A 92 2.66 -0.75 9.50
N ILE A 93 2.09 -1.45 10.48
CA ILE A 93 0.65 -1.66 10.53
C ILE A 93 0.05 -0.75 11.61
N PHE A 94 -0.87 0.08 11.20
CA PHE A 94 -1.59 0.95 12.11
C PHE A 94 -3.00 0.38 12.32
N ASP A 95 -3.35 -0.23 13.42
CA ASP A 95 -2.46 -0.49 14.55
C ASP A 95 -2.88 -1.80 15.23
N ILE A 96 -2.22 -2.16 16.32
CA ILE A 96 -2.45 -3.42 17.03
C ILE A 96 -3.87 -3.53 17.60
N VAL A 97 -4.45 -2.41 17.99
CA VAL A 97 -5.83 -2.38 18.52
C VAL A 97 -6.80 -2.81 17.41
N HIS A 98 -6.64 -2.29 16.21
CA HIS A 98 -7.48 -2.63 15.06
C HIS A 98 -7.26 -4.07 14.60
N LEU A 99 -6.02 -4.55 14.60
CA LEU A 99 -5.72 -5.95 14.28
C LEU A 99 -6.45 -6.88 15.23
N ASN A 100 -6.42 -6.57 16.51
CA ASN A 100 -7.06 -7.38 17.54
C ASN A 100 -8.58 -7.29 17.47
N LYS A 101 -9.11 -6.09 17.27
CA LYS A 101 -10.56 -5.84 17.17
C LYS A 101 -11.18 -6.64 16.02
N HIS A 102 -10.51 -6.67 14.87
CA HIS A 102 -11.02 -7.31 13.66
C HIS A 102 -10.47 -8.73 13.44
N LYS A 103 -9.69 -9.23 14.40
CA LYS A 103 -9.15 -10.59 14.38
C LYS A 103 -8.34 -10.89 13.09
N LEU A 104 -7.44 -9.99 12.74
CA LEU A 104 -6.67 -10.07 11.49
C LEU A 104 -5.24 -10.61 11.67
N TRP A 105 -4.93 -11.20 12.81
CA TRP A 105 -3.58 -11.71 13.08
C TRP A 105 -3.16 -12.83 12.12
N ASP A 106 -4.10 -13.74 11.80
CA ASP A 106 -3.80 -14.85 10.88
C ASP A 106 -3.57 -14.34 9.47
N GLU A 107 -4.37 -13.37 9.04
CA GLU A 107 -4.22 -12.73 7.74
C GLU A 107 -2.88 -11.98 7.62
N LEU A 108 -2.46 -11.33 8.70
CA LEU A 108 -1.18 -10.64 8.73
C LEU A 108 -0.03 -11.64 8.62
N GLU A 109 -0.07 -12.73 9.39
CA GLU A 109 0.96 -13.77 9.33
C GLU A 109 1.06 -14.38 7.92
N ALA A 110 -0.08 -14.73 7.34
CA ALA A 110 -0.13 -15.30 6.00
C ALA A 110 0.42 -14.32 4.96
N ALA A 111 0.09 -13.03 5.09
CA ALA A 111 0.57 -12.00 4.18
C ALA A 111 2.09 -11.83 4.24
N MET A 112 2.65 -11.88 5.44
CA MET A 112 4.10 -11.78 5.63
C MET A 112 4.82 -12.99 5.02
N LYS A 113 4.28 -14.17 5.19
CA LYS A 113 4.84 -15.39 4.58
C LYS A 113 4.76 -15.35 3.06
N ALA A 114 3.68 -14.84 2.51
CA ALA A 114 3.50 -14.71 1.06
C ALA A 114 4.51 -13.76 0.43
N ALA A 115 5.04 -12.81 1.18
CA ALA A 115 6.01 -11.84 0.70
C ALA A 115 7.46 -12.35 0.72
N GLU A 116 7.70 -13.48 1.37
CA GLU A 116 9.04 -14.08 1.45
C GLU A 116 9.55 -14.61 0.12
#